data_a7c0af06d13e7df02918c2a8aaa3023b
#
_entry.id   a7c0af06d13e7df02918c2a8aaa3023b
#
_cell.length_a   1.000
_cell.length_b   1.000
_cell.length_c   1.000
_cell.angle_alpha   90.00
_cell.angle_beta   90.00
_cell.angle_gamma   90.00
#
_symmetry.space_group_name_H-M   'P 1'
#
loop_
_entity.id
_entity.type
_entity.pdbx_description
1 polymer ?
#
loop_
_entity_poly.entity_id
_entity_poly.type
_entity_poly.pdbx_seq_one_letter_code
_entity_poly.pdbx_strand_id
1 'polypeptide(L)'
;MTAQYSPPGDAWYRSAAPKTGQTDDERIKDITVLPPPEHLIRFFPIQNTPVETLVSGTRQSIQRIMRNQDDRLLVIVGPCSIHNPEAALDYARRLADVREQYKDTLEIVMR
;
A
#
# COMPACT_ATOMS: atom_id res chain seq x y z
N MET A 1 7.58 32.11 0.06
CA MET A 1 8.89 31.50 0.35
C MET A 1 8.66 30.02 0.58
N THR A 2 8.95 29.20 -0.39
CA THR A 2 8.95 27.74 -0.25
C THR A 2 10.27 27.38 0.46
N ALA A 3 10.18 26.96 1.71
CA ALA A 3 11.32 26.38 2.41
C ALA A 3 11.73 25.11 1.64
N GLN A 4 12.88 25.14 0.99
CA GLN A 4 13.50 23.95 0.45
C GLN A 4 13.87 23.05 1.64
N TYR A 5 13.17 21.91 1.77
CA TYR A 5 13.60 20.85 2.68
C TYR A 5 14.94 20.32 2.13
N SER A 6 16.02 20.72 2.78
CA SER A 6 17.28 19.99 2.66
C SER A 6 17.23 18.87 3.69
N PRO A 7 17.25 17.59 3.27
CA PRO A 7 17.37 16.51 4.26
C PRO A 7 18.63 16.76 5.08
N PRO A 8 18.60 16.47 6.40
CA PRO A 8 19.81 16.52 7.20
C PRO A 8 20.86 15.70 6.46
N GLY A 9 22.02 16.33 6.23
CA GLY A 9 23.09 15.70 5.46
C GLY A 9 23.38 14.32 6.03
N ASP A 10 23.77 13.40 5.16
CA ASP A 10 24.03 11.97 5.40
C ASP A 10 24.88 11.61 6.63
N ALA A 11 25.22 12.60 7.45
CA ALA A 11 26.16 12.47 8.55
C ALA A 11 25.67 11.59 9.71
N TRP A 12 24.36 11.43 9.89
CA TRP A 12 23.83 10.74 11.08
C TRP A 12 23.71 9.22 10.92
N TYR A 13 23.75 8.68 9.69
CA TYR A 13 23.75 7.24 9.43
C TYR A 13 25.05 6.73 8.80
N ARG A 14 26.03 7.61 8.55
CA ARG A 14 27.38 7.17 8.21
C ARG A 14 28.07 6.68 9.47
N SER A 15 28.43 5.41 9.48
CA SER A 15 29.30 4.88 10.51
C SER A 15 30.55 5.75 10.62
N ALA A 16 30.76 6.35 11.77
CA ALA A 16 31.92 7.25 12.03
C ALA A 16 33.24 6.48 12.10
N ALA A 17 33.22 5.16 12.20
CA ALA A 17 34.41 4.31 12.27
C ALA A 17 34.67 3.60 10.95
N PRO A 18 35.90 3.54 10.46
CA PRO A 18 36.26 2.76 9.31
C PRO A 18 36.02 1.29 9.63
N LYS A 19 35.19 0.62 8.81
CA LYS A 19 34.92 -0.80 8.94
C LYS A 19 36.11 -1.59 8.42
N THR A 20 36.57 -2.55 9.18
CA THR A 20 37.64 -3.47 8.80
C THR A 20 37.15 -4.66 7.97
N GLY A 21 35.82 -4.80 7.85
CA GLY A 21 35.12 -5.80 7.04
C GLY A 21 33.68 -5.38 6.76
N GLN A 22 33.08 -5.95 5.75
CA GLN A 22 31.69 -5.73 5.43
C GLN A 22 30.81 -6.56 6.37
N THR A 23 30.10 -5.90 7.27
CA THR A 23 29.25 -6.55 8.28
C THR A 23 27.75 -6.32 8.03
N ASP A 24 27.43 -5.42 7.12
CA ASP A 24 26.06 -5.03 6.74
C ASP A 24 25.93 -5.03 5.22
N ASP A 25 24.72 -5.15 4.76
CA ASP A 25 24.36 -5.13 3.33
C ASP A 25 25.00 -6.22 2.45
N GLU A 26 25.56 -7.26 3.04
CA GLU A 26 26.23 -8.34 2.29
C GLU A 26 25.33 -9.07 1.29
N ARG A 27 24.03 -9.13 1.58
CA ARG A 27 23.02 -9.83 0.76
C ARG A 27 22.13 -8.86 -0.02
N ILE A 28 22.40 -7.57 0.06
CA ILE A 28 21.67 -6.55 -0.69
C ILE A 28 22.40 -6.31 -2.00
N LYS A 29 21.73 -6.63 -3.10
CA LYS A 29 22.28 -6.46 -4.45
C LYS A 29 22.22 -5.01 -4.91
N ASP A 30 21.15 -4.31 -4.56
CA ASP A 30 20.90 -2.95 -5.01
C ASP A 30 19.97 -2.23 -4.03
N ILE A 31 20.17 -0.91 -3.88
CA ILE A 31 19.31 -0.02 -3.12
C ILE A 31 18.87 1.08 -4.07
N THR A 32 17.59 1.08 -4.41
CA THR A 32 16.99 2.07 -5.31
C THR A 32 16.12 3.05 -4.53
N VAL A 33 16.32 4.34 -4.77
CA VAL A 33 15.47 5.39 -4.21
C VAL A 33 14.10 5.35 -4.91
N LEU A 34 13.04 5.20 -4.12
CA LEU A 34 11.67 5.26 -4.65
C LEU A 34 11.27 6.70 -4.99
N PRO A 35 10.53 6.92 -6.07
CA PRO A 35 9.96 8.21 -6.36
C PRO A 35 8.93 8.61 -5.28
N PRO A 36 8.74 9.91 -5.01
CA PRO A 36 7.72 10.35 -4.09
C PRO A 36 6.32 9.94 -4.55
N PRO A 37 5.36 9.73 -3.61
CA PRO A 37 4.00 9.28 -3.94
C PRO A 37 3.29 10.17 -4.96
N GLU A 38 3.55 11.46 -4.96
CA GLU A 38 3.00 12.42 -5.92
C GLU A 38 3.36 12.08 -7.38
N HIS A 39 4.56 11.58 -7.62
CA HIS A 39 4.97 11.14 -8.95
C HIS A 39 4.22 9.88 -9.38
N LEU A 40 4.02 8.93 -8.47
CA LEU A 40 3.29 7.70 -8.76
C LEU A 40 1.81 7.99 -9.10
N ILE A 41 1.16 8.92 -8.41
CA ILE A 41 -0.22 9.32 -8.68
C ILE A 41 -0.38 9.87 -10.10
N ARG A 42 0.63 10.54 -10.64
CA ARG A 42 0.60 11.05 -12.03
C ARG A 42 0.64 9.92 -13.07
N PHE A 43 1.32 8.81 -12.78
CA PHE A 43 1.37 7.64 -13.64
C PHE A 43 0.13 6.75 -13.53
N PHE A 44 -0.54 6.78 -12.39
CA PHE A 44 -1.73 5.98 -12.11
C PHE A 44 -2.90 6.88 -11.67
N PRO A 45 -3.42 7.74 -12.55
CA PRO A 45 -4.55 8.60 -12.20
C PRO A 45 -5.79 7.75 -11.95
N ILE A 46 -6.48 8.01 -10.83
CA ILE A 46 -7.71 7.29 -10.46
C ILE A 46 -8.97 8.12 -10.67
N GLN A 47 -8.84 9.41 -10.91
CA GLN A 47 -9.97 10.35 -11.06
C GLN A 47 -10.92 9.93 -12.18
N ASN A 48 -12.21 9.85 -11.87
CA ASN A 48 -13.27 9.41 -12.78
C ASN A 48 -13.09 7.98 -13.31
N THR A 49 -12.45 7.11 -12.54
CA THR A 49 -12.26 5.70 -12.89
C THR A 49 -13.05 4.78 -11.96
N PRO A 50 -13.29 3.51 -12.35
CA PRO A 50 -13.90 2.52 -11.46
C PRO A 50 -13.12 2.30 -10.16
N VAL A 51 -11.81 2.55 -10.16
CA VAL A 51 -10.96 2.46 -8.97
C VAL A 51 -11.36 3.50 -7.92
N GLU A 52 -11.58 4.74 -8.33
CA GLU A 52 -12.04 5.79 -7.43
C GLU A 52 -13.39 5.45 -6.81
N THR A 53 -14.34 5.00 -7.62
CA THR A 53 -15.67 4.57 -7.16
C THR A 53 -15.59 3.42 -6.16
N LEU A 54 -14.77 2.40 -6.46
CA LEU A 54 -14.58 1.26 -5.58
C LEU A 54 -13.96 1.68 -4.24
N VAL A 55 -12.89 2.46 -4.26
CA VAL A 55 -12.19 2.87 -3.04
C VAL A 55 -13.05 3.79 -2.18
N SER A 56 -13.68 4.79 -2.77
CA SER A 56 -14.54 5.74 -2.04
C SER A 56 -15.79 5.05 -1.47
N GLY A 57 -16.43 4.18 -2.25
CA GLY A 57 -17.60 3.40 -1.80
C GLY A 57 -17.25 2.45 -0.66
N THR A 58 -16.11 1.75 -0.75
CA THR A 58 -15.63 0.85 0.31
C THR A 58 -15.32 1.63 1.60
N ARG A 59 -14.68 2.79 1.50
CA ARG A 59 -14.43 3.65 2.68
C ARG A 59 -15.73 4.09 3.37
N GLN A 60 -16.75 4.44 2.58
CA GLN A 60 -18.07 4.77 3.14
C GLN A 60 -18.73 3.57 3.82
N SER A 61 -18.63 2.37 3.23
CA SER A 61 -19.13 1.13 3.84
C SER A 61 -18.44 0.85 5.17
N ILE A 62 -17.11 0.96 5.24
CA ILE A 62 -16.34 0.81 6.48
C ILE A 62 -16.81 1.82 7.54
N GLN A 63 -17.01 3.07 7.17
CA GLN A 63 -17.50 4.09 8.11
C GLN A 63 -18.90 3.76 8.67
N ARG A 64 -19.79 3.23 7.84
CA ARG A 64 -21.12 2.80 8.29
C ARG A 64 -21.04 1.61 9.24
N ILE A 65 -20.20 0.62 8.93
CA ILE A 65 -19.96 -0.53 9.83
C ILE A 65 -19.44 -0.06 11.18
N MET A 66 -18.43 0.80 11.17
CA MET A 66 -17.85 1.34 12.42
C MET A 66 -18.81 2.21 13.25
N ARG A 67 -19.86 2.74 12.64
CA ARG A 67 -20.91 3.51 13.30
C ARG A 67 -22.15 2.69 13.66
N ASN A 68 -22.09 1.36 13.49
CA ASN A 68 -23.23 0.46 13.68
C ASN A 68 -24.45 0.80 12.78
N GLN A 69 -24.20 1.30 11.59
CA GLN A 69 -25.21 1.63 10.57
C GLN A 69 -25.30 0.58 9.47
N ASP A 70 -24.43 -0.42 9.51
CA ASP A 70 -24.32 -1.53 8.57
C ASP A 70 -23.90 -2.77 9.37
N ASP A 71 -24.70 -3.83 9.31
CA ASP A 71 -24.55 -5.03 10.14
C ASP A 71 -23.51 -6.02 9.58
N ARG A 72 -22.92 -5.71 8.43
CA ARG A 72 -21.90 -6.57 7.84
C ARG A 72 -20.61 -6.60 8.67
N LEU A 73 -19.92 -7.73 8.62
CA LEU A 73 -18.60 -7.86 9.23
C LEU A 73 -17.52 -7.34 8.27
N LEU A 74 -16.66 -6.47 8.76
CA LEU A 74 -15.47 -6.03 8.01
C LEU A 74 -14.38 -7.11 8.07
N VAL A 75 -13.93 -7.56 6.91
CA VAL A 75 -12.85 -8.53 6.75
C VAL A 75 -11.71 -7.91 5.94
N ILE A 76 -10.54 -7.78 6.55
CA ILE A 76 -9.32 -7.29 5.89
C ILE A 76 -8.38 -8.45 5.71
N VAL A 77 -8.12 -8.82 4.46
CA VAL A 77 -7.35 -10.02 4.11
C VAL A 77 -6.48 -9.78 2.88
N GLY A 78 -5.34 -10.43 2.84
CA GLY A 78 -4.44 -10.31 1.69
C GLY A 78 -3.04 -10.82 1.98
N PRO A 79 -2.14 -10.81 0.98
CA PRO A 79 -0.75 -11.18 1.15
C PRO A 79 0.00 -10.18 2.05
N CYS A 80 1.04 -10.66 2.74
CA CYS A 80 1.87 -9.80 3.60
C CYS A 80 2.58 -8.70 2.83
N SER A 81 3.06 -9.01 1.62
CA SER A 81 3.76 -8.08 0.72
C SER A 81 3.50 -8.45 -0.73
N ILE A 82 3.66 -7.49 -1.61
CA ILE A 82 3.57 -7.70 -3.06
C ILE A 82 4.99 -7.65 -3.63
N HIS A 83 5.55 -8.80 -3.92
CA HIS A 83 6.84 -8.93 -4.62
C HIS A 83 6.66 -9.42 -6.07
N ASN A 84 5.50 -9.98 -6.40
CA ASN A 84 5.11 -10.42 -7.73
C ASN A 84 3.73 -9.83 -8.07
N PRO A 85 3.66 -8.83 -8.97
CA PRO A 85 2.40 -8.19 -9.36
C PRO A 85 1.39 -9.14 -9.99
N GLU A 86 1.84 -10.14 -10.77
CA GLU A 86 0.94 -11.12 -11.41
C GLU A 86 0.21 -11.97 -10.36
N ALA A 87 0.95 -12.46 -9.37
CA ALA A 87 0.39 -13.22 -8.25
C ALA A 87 -0.60 -12.37 -7.43
N ALA A 88 -0.29 -11.09 -7.21
CA ALA A 88 -1.18 -10.17 -6.53
C ALA A 88 -2.49 -9.95 -7.30
N LEU A 89 -2.41 -9.81 -8.61
CA LEU A 89 -3.59 -9.68 -9.48
C LEU A 89 -4.43 -10.96 -9.54
N ASP A 90 -3.81 -12.14 -9.57
CA ASP A 90 -4.52 -13.41 -9.50
C ASP A 90 -5.28 -13.55 -8.17
N TYR A 91 -4.60 -13.23 -7.06
CA TYR A 91 -5.22 -13.20 -5.74
C TYR A 91 -6.41 -12.23 -5.71
N ALA A 92 -6.24 -11.02 -6.22
CA ALA A 92 -7.29 -10.00 -6.25
C ALA A 92 -8.52 -10.44 -7.05
N ARG A 93 -8.34 -11.11 -8.19
CA ARG A 93 -9.46 -11.63 -9.00
C ARG A 93 -10.26 -12.67 -8.25
N ARG A 94 -9.60 -13.65 -7.63
CA ARG A 94 -10.26 -14.68 -6.81
C ARG A 94 -10.96 -14.06 -5.61
N LEU A 95 -10.34 -13.09 -4.96
CA LEU A 95 -10.96 -12.39 -3.83
C LEU A 95 -12.17 -11.57 -4.25
N ALA A 96 -12.17 -10.99 -5.45
CA ALA A 96 -13.31 -10.25 -5.99
C ALA A 96 -14.57 -11.14 -6.14
N ASP A 97 -14.40 -12.39 -6.60
CA ASP A 97 -15.48 -13.37 -6.71
C ASP A 97 -16.06 -13.71 -5.32
N VAL A 98 -15.19 -13.95 -4.34
CA VAL A 98 -15.60 -14.21 -2.95
C VAL A 98 -16.30 -12.99 -2.34
N ARG A 99 -15.79 -11.79 -2.59
CA ARG A 99 -16.40 -10.54 -2.13
C ARG A 99 -17.81 -10.38 -2.67
N GLU A 100 -18.03 -10.66 -3.95
CA GLU A 100 -19.37 -10.61 -4.56
C GLU A 100 -20.31 -11.65 -3.97
N GLN A 101 -19.81 -12.87 -3.74
CA GLN A 101 -20.61 -13.96 -3.15
C GLN A 101 -21.13 -13.64 -1.75
N TYR A 102 -20.33 -12.95 -0.93
CA TYR A 102 -20.64 -12.66 0.48
C TYR A 102 -20.98 -11.19 0.76
N LYS A 103 -21.24 -10.39 -0.26
CA LYS A 103 -21.45 -8.94 -0.14
C LYS A 103 -22.54 -8.49 0.83
N ASP A 104 -23.54 -9.37 1.07
CA ASP A 104 -24.66 -9.06 1.96
C ASP A 104 -24.33 -9.25 3.43
N THR A 105 -23.27 -9.99 3.76
CA THR A 105 -22.87 -10.32 5.13
C THR A 105 -21.47 -9.83 5.48
N LEU A 106 -20.60 -9.70 4.49
CA LEU A 106 -19.21 -9.31 4.68
C LEU A 106 -18.85 -8.11 3.79
N GLU A 107 -18.11 -7.18 4.36
CA GLU A 107 -17.35 -6.18 3.58
C GLU A 107 -15.89 -6.65 3.54
N ILE A 108 -15.47 -7.21 2.41
CA ILE A 108 -14.12 -7.78 2.24
C ILE A 108 -13.22 -6.75 1.57
N VAL A 109 -12.11 -6.46 2.22
CA VAL A 109 -11.10 -5.51 1.75
C VAL A 109 -9.77 -6.22 1.60
N MET A 110 -9.14 -6.08 0.43
CA MET A 110 -7.78 -6.57 0.20
C MET A 110 -6.76 -5.60 0.78
N ARG A 111 -5.81 -6.13 1.53
CA ARG A 111 -4.67 -5.35 2.02
C ARG A 111 -3.40 -5.67 1.25
#